data_1dd107d7002074fbbcbe94a5d598efac
#
_entry.id   1dd107d7002074fbbcbe94a5d598efac
#
_cell.length_a   1.000
_cell.length_b   1.000
_cell.length_c   1.000
_cell.angle_alpha   90.00
_cell.angle_beta   90.00
_cell.angle_gamma   90.00
#
_symmetry.space_group_name_H-M   'P 1'
#
loop_
_entity.id
_entity.type
_entity.pdbx_description
1 polymer ?
#
loop_
_entity_poly.entity_id
_entity_poly.type
_entity_poly.pdbx_seq_one_letter_code
_entity_poly.pdbx_strand_id
1 'polypeptide(L)'
;ASPQISDAAQEAPVNPAFSQTVGNVPDFVLMNVHPGANGNGSGIAAGLIPSPVDRSYLKGKTFGTPVSVEPVVNEFSQIAAESYAGEDDLRDLGLLTSVKDQGALGSCWAFATYGSLESILLPEEAWDFSESNMVNMHGFDWAPDYGGNLDIATAYLIRWSGPIAESDERYYTYPSHENLPIQKSVQEVLFIPERTGPLDNDNLKWAIENYGGVYSTIYWDSSDYDTETAGYYYPGNSLSNHAITLVGWDDNFDRTLFAMTPPGDGAFIAKNSWGTKWGDSGYFYISYYDAEIGTLNAVFTAEPLDTYTGIYQYDPLGQIGSLGYSGSTAAWFANVFTAGDGEDLSAVGFYTNDVDSHYEVFIYTDPTSGPINSAGPVSTTSGTIAVPGYHTVDLSTPVALGAGQSFSVVVKMITTEYEYPIPYEYPISGYSSAARA
;
A
#
# COMPACT_ATOMS: atom_id res chain seq x y z
N ALA A 1 36.14 0.97 -17.34
CA ALA A 1 36.41 1.10 -15.92
C ALA A 1 35.24 0.46 -15.21
N SER A 2 35.45 -0.52 -14.33
CA SER A 2 34.39 -1.03 -13.47
C SER A 2 33.95 0.08 -12.54
N PRO A 3 32.65 0.27 -12.30
CA PRO A 3 32.20 1.24 -11.31
C PRO A 3 32.84 0.92 -9.96
N GLN A 4 33.33 1.93 -9.26
CA GLN A 4 33.80 1.76 -7.89
C GLN A 4 32.56 1.73 -6.99
N ILE A 5 32.27 0.58 -6.40
CA ILE A 5 31.23 0.43 -5.38
C ILE A 5 31.72 1.14 -4.11
N SER A 6 30.92 2.00 -3.54
CA SER A 6 31.19 2.59 -2.22
C SER A 6 31.14 1.50 -1.15
N ASP A 7 32.16 1.46 -0.27
CA ASP A 7 32.16 0.51 0.88
C ASP A 7 31.12 0.89 1.96
N ALA A 8 30.53 2.09 1.90
CA ALA A 8 29.51 2.57 2.83
C ALA A 8 28.13 2.52 2.18
N ALA A 9 27.16 1.97 2.91
CA ALA A 9 25.77 2.06 2.53
C ALA A 9 25.31 3.54 2.50
N GLN A 10 24.45 3.86 1.55
CA GLN A 10 23.87 5.18 1.36
C GLN A 10 22.35 5.07 1.53
N GLU A 11 21.76 6.13 2.11
CA GLU A 11 20.31 6.25 2.23
C GLU A 11 19.72 6.74 0.91
N ALA A 12 18.57 6.20 0.54
CA ALA A 12 17.76 6.73 -0.55
C ALA A 12 17.29 8.16 -0.23
N PRO A 13 17.09 9.02 -1.23
CA PRO A 13 16.51 10.33 -1.02
C PRO A 13 15.14 10.23 -0.31
N VAL A 14 14.93 11.08 0.68
CA VAL A 14 13.62 11.22 1.34
C VAL A 14 12.67 11.95 0.39
N ASN A 15 11.41 11.53 0.38
CA ASN A 15 10.36 12.17 -0.40
C ASN A 15 10.32 13.69 -0.12
N PRO A 16 10.50 14.55 -1.14
CA PRO A 16 10.50 16.00 -0.96
C PRO A 16 9.20 16.54 -0.38
N ALA A 17 8.05 15.93 -0.70
CA ALA A 17 6.75 16.30 -0.15
C ALA A 17 6.67 16.07 1.35
N PHE A 18 7.22 14.94 1.85
CA PHE A 18 7.32 14.64 3.27
C PHE A 18 8.19 15.66 4.00
N SER A 19 9.37 15.99 3.46
CA SER A 19 10.29 16.96 4.06
C SER A 19 9.68 18.35 4.22
N GLN A 20 8.76 18.75 3.34
CA GLN A 20 8.03 20.02 3.43
C GLN A 20 6.92 19.98 4.51
N THR A 21 6.39 18.81 4.81
CA THR A 21 5.21 18.63 5.65
C THR A 21 5.53 18.45 7.14
N VAL A 22 6.55 17.67 7.48
CA VAL A 22 6.86 17.25 8.86
C VAL A 22 7.13 18.43 9.83
N GLY A 23 7.66 19.54 9.34
CA GLY A 23 7.84 20.76 10.16
C GLY A 23 6.57 21.58 10.41
N ASN A 24 5.47 21.31 9.69
CA ASN A 24 4.27 22.15 9.61
C ASN A 24 2.95 21.34 9.74
N VAL A 25 3.00 20.21 10.41
CA VAL A 25 1.85 19.27 10.55
C VAL A 25 0.53 19.94 10.94
N PRO A 26 0.46 20.79 11.99
CA PRO A 26 -0.78 21.45 12.36
C PRO A 26 -1.33 22.35 11.25
N ASP A 27 -0.46 23.08 10.56
CA ASP A 27 -0.84 23.98 9.46
C ASP A 27 -1.31 23.19 8.23
N PHE A 28 -0.65 22.07 7.93
CA PHE A 28 -1.00 21.18 6.82
C PHE A 28 -2.39 20.56 7.04
N VAL A 29 -2.67 20.04 8.23
CA VAL A 29 -3.99 19.47 8.57
C VAL A 29 -5.08 20.55 8.50
N LEU A 30 -4.82 21.77 9.01
CA LEU A 30 -5.77 22.87 8.95
C LEU A 30 -6.03 23.35 7.52
N MET A 31 -5.05 23.30 6.63
CA MET A 31 -5.21 23.62 5.20
C MET A 31 -6.07 22.60 4.46
N ASN A 32 -6.09 21.35 4.93
CA ASN A 32 -6.82 20.25 4.30
C ASN A 32 -8.23 20.03 4.85
N VAL A 33 -8.66 20.82 5.83
CA VAL A 33 -10.07 20.85 6.30
C VAL A 33 -10.87 21.76 5.39
N HIS A 34 -11.54 21.20 4.39
CA HIS A 34 -12.43 21.96 3.52
C HIS A 34 -13.82 22.17 4.16
N PRO A 35 -14.40 23.36 4.11
CA PRO A 35 -15.79 23.58 4.55
C PRO A 35 -16.74 22.76 3.69
N GLY A 36 -17.46 21.86 4.31
CA GLY A 36 -18.22 20.75 3.81
C GLY A 36 -18.98 20.89 2.50
N ALA A 37 -18.89 19.83 1.71
CA ALA A 37 -19.76 19.60 0.55
C ALA A 37 -21.26 19.40 0.91
N ASN A 38 -21.61 19.28 2.19
CA ASN A 38 -22.98 18.99 2.65
C ASN A 38 -23.80 20.21 3.10
N GLY A 39 -23.34 21.43 2.86
CA GLY A 39 -24.10 22.66 3.20
C GLY A 39 -24.32 22.90 4.71
N ASN A 40 -23.87 22.00 5.59
CA ASN A 40 -24.10 22.06 7.03
C ASN A 40 -22.86 22.50 7.85
N GLY A 41 -21.81 23.04 7.20
CA GLY A 41 -20.66 23.64 7.90
C GLY A 41 -19.71 22.66 8.60
N SER A 42 -19.90 21.34 8.47
CA SER A 42 -18.91 20.35 8.88
C SER A 42 -17.86 20.23 7.77
N GLY A 43 -16.63 20.66 8.02
CA GLY A 43 -15.52 20.51 7.08
C GLY A 43 -15.30 19.05 6.77
N ILE A 44 -15.06 18.72 5.48
CA ILE A 44 -14.56 17.41 5.08
C ILE A 44 -13.06 17.46 5.31
N ALA A 45 -12.54 16.59 6.17
CA ALA A 45 -11.11 16.45 6.37
C ALA A 45 -10.52 15.58 5.26
N ALA A 46 -9.62 16.13 4.47
CA ALA A 46 -8.69 15.36 3.68
C ALA A 46 -7.54 14.98 4.62
N GLY A 47 -7.30 13.69 4.80
CA GLY A 47 -6.38 13.18 5.84
C GLY A 47 -5.18 12.45 5.27
N LEU A 48 -4.77 12.76 4.03
CA LEU A 48 -3.59 12.16 3.43
C LEU A 48 -2.32 12.94 3.81
N ILE A 49 -1.30 12.22 4.25
CA ILE A 49 0.02 12.74 4.60
C ILE A 49 1.04 12.12 3.67
N PRO A 50 2.00 12.89 3.11
CA PRO A 50 3.08 12.31 2.35
C PRO A 50 3.90 11.31 3.17
N SER A 51 4.32 10.21 2.55
CA SER A 51 5.25 9.24 3.13
C SER A 51 6.70 9.73 3.02
N PRO A 52 7.60 9.35 3.95
CA PRO A 52 9.04 9.57 3.79
C PRO A 52 9.64 8.79 2.62
N VAL A 53 9.03 7.67 2.23
CA VAL A 53 9.51 6.83 1.12
C VAL A 53 9.13 7.47 -0.21
N ASP A 54 10.14 7.84 -0.99
CA ASP A 54 9.97 8.33 -2.36
C ASP A 54 9.85 7.15 -3.33
N ARG A 55 8.72 7.05 -4.01
CA ARG A 55 8.45 6.02 -5.04
C ARG A 55 8.37 6.60 -6.45
N SER A 56 8.71 7.87 -6.63
CA SER A 56 8.65 8.54 -7.95
C SER A 56 9.54 7.87 -9.02
N TYR A 57 10.56 7.13 -8.61
CA TYR A 57 11.40 6.33 -9.51
C TYR A 57 10.66 5.16 -10.19
N LEU A 58 9.48 4.78 -9.69
CA LEU A 58 8.60 3.77 -10.31
C LEU A 58 7.78 4.32 -11.48
N LYS A 59 7.78 5.63 -11.68
CA LYS A 59 6.98 6.29 -12.72
C LYS A 59 7.23 5.72 -14.10
N GLY A 60 6.15 5.21 -14.71
CA GLY A 60 6.15 4.63 -16.05
C GLY A 60 6.86 3.28 -16.16
N LYS A 61 7.25 2.66 -15.04
CA LYS A 61 7.73 1.28 -15.08
C LYS A 61 6.57 0.33 -15.35
N THR A 62 6.84 -0.65 -16.20
CA THR A 62 5.97 -1.79 -16.44
C THR A 62 6.62 -3.02 -15.83
N PHE A 63 5.83 -3.99 -15.44
CA PHE A 63 6.29 -5.23 -14.84
C PHE A 63 5.89 -6.43 -15.70
N GLY A 64 6.66 -7.52 -15.63
CA GLY A 64 6.30 -8.80 -16.23
C GLY A 64 5.00 -9.34 -15.61
N THR A 65 4.29 -10.22 -16.34
CA THR A 65 3.12 -10.89 -15.76
C THR A 65 3.57 -11.62 -14.49
N PRO A 66 2.98 -11.33 -13.32
CA PRO A 66 3.33 -12.05 -12.10
C PRO A 66 3.16 -13.55 -12.34
N VAL A 67 4.18 -14.34 -12.06
CA VAL A 67 4.05 -15.80 -11.99
C VAL A 67 3.20 -16.04 -10.76
N SER A 68 1.93 -16.36 -10.97
CA SER A 68 0.89 -16.45 -9.96
C SER A 68 1.34 -17.24 -8.74
N VAL A 69 1.32 -16.61 -7.58
CA VAL A 69 0.73 -17.27 -6.41
C VAL A 69 -0.72 -17.51 -6.83
N GLU A 70 -1.23 -18.76 -6.77
CA GLU A 70 -2.54 -19.11 -7.26
C GLU A 70 -3.58 -18.06 -6.80
N PRO A 71 -4.21 -17.30 -7.71
CA PRO A 71 -5.24 -16.36 -7.29
C PRO A 71 -6.41 -17.18 -6.77
N VAL A 72 -6.92 -16.83 -5.61
CA VAL A 72 -8.14 -17.38 -5.00
C VAL A 72 -9.39 -17.05 -5.82
N VAL A 73 -9.27 -16.55 -7.04
CA VAL A 73 -10.43 -16.25 -7.91
C VAL A 73 -10.16 -16.70 -9.32
N ASN A 74 -10.94 -17.73 -9.74
CA ASN A 74 -11.35 -18.11 -11.10
C ASN A 74 -10.45 -17.73 -12.29
N GLU A 75 -9.99 -18.78 -12.97
CA GLU A 75 -9.63 -18.89 -14.42
C GLU A 75 -9.60 -17.58 -15.24
N PHE A 76 -8.76 -16.62 -14.91
CA PHE A 76 -8.36 -15.55 -15.81
C PHE A 76 -6.86 -15.67 -16.08
N SER A 77 -6.56 -16.49 -17.07
CA SER A 77 -5.20 -16.78 -17.49
C SER A 77 -4.79 -15.90 -18.65
N GLN A 78 -3.55 -15.45 -18.60
CA GLN A 78 -2.68 -14.98 -19.67
C GLN A 78 -2.97 -13.58 -20.22
N ILE A 79 -2.29 -12.59 -19.67
CA ILE A 79 -2.16 -11.28 -20.30
C ILE A 79 -0.98 -11.32 -21.29
N ALA A 80 -1.29 -11.66 -22.55
CA ALA A 80 -0.56 -11.09 -23.68
C ALA A 80 -1.33 -9.81 -24.02
N ALA A 81 -0.67 -8.65 -24.07
CA ALA A 81 -1.15 -7.37 -24.61
C ALA A 81 -2.66 -7.35 -25.03
N GLU A 82 -3.56 -7.63 -24.09
CA GLU A 82 -4.98 -7.55 -24.32
C GLU A 82 -5.39 -6.09 -24.17
N SER A 83 -6.07 -5.57 -25.17
CA SER A 83 -6.72 -4.28 -25.04
C SER A 83 -7.83 -4.43 -24.00
N TYR A 84 -7.70 -3.74 -22.86
CA TYR A 84 -8.76 -3.66 -21.85
C TYR A 84 -10.09 -3.25 -22.50
N ALA A 85 -11.21 -3.71 -21.95
CA ALA A 85 -12.53 -3.23 -22.35
C ALA A 85 -12.58 -1.70 -22.27
N GLY A 86 -13.39 -1.06 -23.07
CA GLY A 86 -13.57 0.41 -23.05
C GLY A 86 -14.18 0.91 -21.75
N GLU A 87 -14.80 0.02 -20.95
CA GLU A 87 -15.44 0.30 -19.68
C GLU A 87 -15.39 -0.95 -18.79
N ASP A 88 -15.14 -0.79 -17.51
CA ASP A 88 -15.30 -1.80 -16.47
C ASP A 88 -15.72 -1.14 -15.16
N ASP A 89 -16.57 -1.83 -14.39
CA ASP A 89 -17.14 -1.30 -13.15
C ASP A 89 -17.40 -2.44 -12.15
N LEU A 90 -16.62 -2.46 -11.07
CA LEU A 90 -16.75 -3.45 -10.00
C LEU A 90 -18.10 -3.40 -9.28
N ARG A 91 -18.88 -2.28 -9.41
CA ARG A 91 -20.26 -2.19 -8.89
C ARG A 91 -21.17 -3.21 -9.59
N ASP A 92 -21.03 -3.35 -10.90
CA ASP A 92 -21.84 -4.26 -11.73
C ASP A 92 -21.50 -5.72 -11.48
N LEU A 93 -20.28 -5.99 -11.05
CA LEU A 93 -19.78 -7.32 -10.71
C LEU A 93 -20.08 -7.73 -9.26
N GLY A 94 -20.57 -6.81 -8.41
CA GLY A 94 -20.81 -7.07 -7.00
C GLY A 94 -19.54 -7.27 -6.17
N LEU A 95 -18.42 -6.70 -6.60
CA LEU A 95 -17.10 -6.82 -5.99
C LEU A 95 -16.76 -5.62 -5.09
N LEU A 96 -17.78 -4.93 -4.57
CA LEU A 96 -17.60 -3.79 -3.67
C LEU A 96 -18.46 -3.91 -2.43
N THR A 97 -17.88 -3.59 -1.29
CA THR A 97 -18.62 -3.36 -0.03
C THR A 97 -19.34 -2.00 -0.04
N SER A 98 -20.22 -1.78 0.92
CA SER A 98 -21.00 -0.54 1.02
C SER A 98 -20.10 0.70 1.12
N VAL A 99 -20.58 1.82 0.61
CA VAL A 99 -19.94 3.13 0.80
C VAL A 99 -20.09 3.56 2.27
N LYS A 100 -18.98 3.90 2.89
CA LYS A 100 -18.90 4.37 4.29
C LYS A 100 -18.74 5.90 4.35
N ASP A 101 -18.77 6.47 5.58
CA ASP A 101 -18.66 7.92 5.82
C ASP A 101 -17.61 8.21 6.89
N GLN A 102 -16.47 8.76 6.49
CA GLN A 102 -15.37 9.15 7.39
C GLN A 102 -15.73 10.38 8.26
N GLY A 103 -16.80 11.12 7.91
CA GLY A 103 -17.19 12.35 8.59
C GLY A 103 -16.09 13.41 8.58
N ALA A 104 -15.75 13.94 9.76
CA ALA A 104 -14.78 15.02 9.91
C ALA A 104 -13.34 14.55 10.23
N LEU A 105 -13.09 13.26 10.33
CA LEU A 105 -11.76 12.74 10.64
C LEU A 105 -10.89 12.62 9.37
N GLY A 106 -9.59 12.89 9.51
CA GLY A 106 -8.57 12.70 8.46
C GLY A 106 -8.22 11.24 8.22
N SER A 107 -9.20 10.39 7.95
CA SER A 107 -9.07 8.93 7.89
C SER A 107 -9.26 8.31 6.50
N CYS A 108 -9.34 9.13 5.45
CA CYS A 108 -9.55 8.66 4.06
C CYS A 108 -8.59 7.54 3.64
N TRP A 109 -7.35 7.61 4.10
CA TRP A 109 -6.32 6.59 3.84
C TRP A 109 -6.68 5.20 4.38
N ALA A 110 -7.34 5.12 5.55
CA ALA A 110 -7.82 3.86 6.11
C ALA A 110 -9.03 3.31 5.32
N PHE A 111 -9.98 4.19 4.94
CA PHE A 111 -11.12 3.80 4.10
C PHE A 111 -10.68 3.31 2.72
N ALA A 112 -9.71 3.97 2.09
CA ALA A 112 -9.18 3.54 0.80
C ALA A 112 -8.43 2.21 0.90
N THR A 113 -7.68 1.98 1.99
CA THR A 113 -7.01 0.71 2.26
C THR A 113 -8.01 -0.43 2.40
N TYR A 114 -9.04 -0.26 3.22
CA TYR A 114 -10.06 -1.31 3.39
C TYR A 114 -10.98 -1.41 2.18
N GLY A 115 -11.22 -0.32 1.45
CA GLY A 115 -11.91 -0.38 0.17
C GLY A 115 -11.20 -1.30 -0.83
N SER A 116 -9.87 -1.32 -0.86
CA SER A 116 -9.07 -2.27 -1.64
C SER A 116 -9.14 -3.69 -1.06
N LEU A 117 -8.82 -3.85 0.23
CA LEU A 117 -8.76 -5.17 0.87
C LEU A 117 -10.11 -5.90 0.90
N GLU A 118 -11.20 -5.19 1.18
CA GLU A 118 -12.55 -5.76 1.20
C GLU A 118 -13.00 -6.19 -0.21
N SER A 119 -12.59 -5.44 -1.25
CA SER A 119 -12.94 -5.74 -2.64
C SER A 119 -12.36 -7.06 -3.12
N ILE A 120 -11.08 -7.33 -2.87
CA ILE A 120 -10.45 -8.59 -3.31
C ILE A 120 -10.99 -9.82 -2.59
N LEU A 121 -11.51 -9.67 -1.37
CA LEU A 121 -12.10 -10.78 -0.62
C LEU A 121 -13.50 -11.16 -1.12
N LEU A 122 -14.15 -10.31 -1.91
CA LEU A 122 -15.42 -10.59 -2.55
C LEU A 122 -15.24 -11.40 -3.84
N PRO A 123 -16.23 -12.25 -4.23
CA PRO A 123 -17.50 -12.48 -3.53
C PRO A 123 -17.42 -13.57 -2.43
N GLU A 124 -16.29 -14.24 -2.23
CA GLU A 124 -16.16 -15.40 -1.34
C GLU A 124 -16.38 -15.01 0.11
N GLU A 125 -15.89 -13.82 0.51
CA GLU A 125 -16.00 -13.34 1.88
C GLU A 125 -16.38 -11.85 1.88
N ALA A 126 -17.52 -11.53 2.51
CA ALA A 126 -17.95 -10.14 2.71
C ALA A 126 -17.48 -9.65 4.09
N TRP A 127 -16.47 -8.81 4.10
CA TRP A 127 -15.92 -8.20 5.31
C TRP A 127 -16.29 -6.73 5.42
N ASP A 128 -16.32 -6.24 6.65
CA ASP A 128 -16.46 -4.84 7.04
C ASP A 128 -15.43 -4.59 8.14
N PHE A 129 -14.28 -3.97 7.76
CA PHE A 129 -13.16 -3.77 8.66
C PHE A 129 -13.19 -2.39 9.31
N SER A 130 -12.66 -2.32 10.55
CA SER A 130 -12.64 -1.13 11.38
C SER A 130 -11.54 -0.14 10.98
N GLU A 131 -11.89 0.93 10.30
CA GLU A 131 -11.00 2.04 10.06
C GLU A 131 -10.58 2.72 11.37
N SER A 132 -11.48 2.73 12.36
CA SER A 132 -11.18 3.29 13.69
C SER A 132 -10.01 2.62 14.36
N ASN A 133 -9.93 1.29 14.31
CA ASN A 133 -8.81 0.56 14.88
C ASN A 133 -7.49 0.87 14.15
N MET A 134 -7.47 0.86 12.82
CA MET A 134 -6.28 1.21 12.05
C MET A 134 -5.80 2.63 12.39
N VAL A 135 -6.70 3.60 12.39
CA VAL A 135 -6.40 5.01 12.65
C VAL A 135 -5.87 5.26 14.08
N ASN A 136 -6.31 4.48 15.06
CA ASN A 136 -5.91 4.64 16.46
C ASN A 136 -4.70 3.79 16.84
N MET A 137 -4.46 2.65 16.17
CA MET A 137 -3.51 1.62 16.58
C MET A 137 -2.31 1.46 15.64
N HIS A 138 -2.12 2.38 14.69
CA HIS A 138 -1.03 2.29 13.70
C HIS A 138 0.39 2.43 14.29
N GLY A 139 0.54 2.98 15.51
CA GLY A 139 1.83 3.03 16.22
C GLY A 139 2.81 4.14 15.79
N PHE A 140 2.47 4.94 14.78
CA PHE A 140 3.23 6.14 14.40
C PHE A 140 2.90 7.33 15.31
N ASP A 141 3.67 8.41 15.24
CA ASP A 141 3.55 9.59 16.13
C ASP A 141 2.31 10.46 15.88
N TRP A 142 1.54 10.16 14.83
CA TRP A 142 0.42 10.97 14.38
C TRP A 142 -0.84 10.67 15.19
N ALA A 143 -1.52 11.72 15.63
CA ALA A 143 -2.82 11.56 16.28
C ALA A 143 -3.89 11.12 15.26
N PRO A 144 -4.93 10.40 15.70
CA PRO A 144 -5.95 9.84 14.81
C PRO A 144 -6.63 10.82 13.85
N ASP A 145 -6.72 12.09 14.24
CA ASP A 145 -7.36 13.17 13.47
C ASP A 145 -6.39 13.91 12.53
N TYR A 146 -5.09 13.59 12.58
CA TYR A 146 -4.09 14.28 11.74
C TYR A 146 -3.88 13.63 10.38
N GLY A 147 -4.39 12.41 10.18
CA GLY A 147 -4.28 11.69 8.92
C GLY A 147 -3.27 10.55 8.94
N GLY A 148 -2.98 10.02 7.77
CA GLY A 148 -2.04 8.93 7.55
C GLY A 148 -1.75 8.73 6.07
N ASN A 149 -1.17 7.59 5.73
CA ASN A 149 -0.78 7.26 4.36
C ASN A 149 -0.72 5.76 4.11
N LEU A 150 -0.39 5.38 2.88
CA LEU A 150 -0.23 4.00 2.44
C LEU A 150 0.77 3.20 3.30
N ASP A 151 1.91 3.79 3.68
CA ASP A 151 2.95 3.07 4.43
C ASP A 151 2.53 2.81 5.88
N ILE A 152 1.80 3.73 6.49
CA ILE A 152 1.19 3.55 7.82
C ILE A 152 0.19 2.38 7.79
N ALA A 153 -0.69 2.35 6.77
CA ALA A 153 -1.66 1.26 6.59
C ALA A 153 -0.96 -0.08 6.36
N THR A 154 0.05 -0.10 5.48
CA THR A 154 0.84 -1.29 5.18
C THR A 154 1.50 -1.84 6.44
N ALA A 155 2.21 -1.00 7.20
CA ALA A 155 2.88 -1.42 8.44
C ALA A 155 1.91 -1.97 9.48
N TYR A 156 0.72 -1.34 9.63
CA TYR A 156 -0.32 -1.81 10.55
C TYR A 156 -0.83 -3.21 10.18
N LEU A 157 -1.04 -3.47 8.90
CA LEU A 157 -1.60 -4.73 8.43
C LEU A 157 -0.58 -5.87 8.42
N ILE A 158 0.63 -5.64 7.89
CA ILE A 158 1.64 -6.71 7.74
C ILE A 158 2.24 -7.19 9.06
N ARG A 159 2.18 -6.38 10.13
CA ARG A 159 2.58 -6.81 11.48
C ARG A 159 1.47 -7.46 12.28
N TRP A 160 0.33 -7.73 11.64
CA TRP A 160 -0.86 -8.36 12.25
C TRP A 160 -1.48 -7.56 13.41
N SER A 161 -1.46 -6.23 13.32
CA SER A 161 -2.24 -5.37 14.23
C SER A 161 -3.72 -5.30 13.82
N GLY A 162 -4.04 -5.65 12.59
CA GLY A 162 -5.36 -5.77 11.98
C GLY A 162 -5.29 -6.67 10.74
N PRO A 163 -6.38 -6.73 9.94
CA PRO A 163 -7.63 -5.98 10.10
C PRO A 163 -8.53 -6.52 11.24
N ILE A 164 -9.21 -5.60 11.92
CA ILE A 164 -10.22 -5.88 12.95
C ILE A 164 -11.60 -5.71 12.33
N ALA A 165 -12.58 -6.50 12.72
CA ALA A 165 -13.95 -6.33 12.24
C ALA A 165 -14.60 -5.05 12.78
N GLU A 166 -15.37 -4.34 11.97
CA GLU A 166 -16.14 -3.15 12.38
C GLU A 166 -17.12 -3.46 13.51
N SER A 167 -17.63 -4.69 13.58
CA SER A 167 -18.50 -5.14 14.68
C SER A 167 -17.79 -5.18 16.04
N ASP A 168 -16.47 -5.39 16.07
CA ASP A 168 -15.66 -5.43 17.28
C ASP A 168 -15.18 -4.05 17.72
N GLU A 169 -14.94 -3.15 16.77
CA GLU A 169 -14.63 -1.75 17.03
C GLU A 169 -15.24 -0.84 15.97
N ARG A 170 -16.36 -0.20 16.33
CA ARG A 170 -17.10 0.67 15.42
C ARG A 170 -16.36 1.98 15.13
N TYR A 171 -16.60 2.54 13.97
CA TYR A 171 -16.07 3.84 13.60
C TYR A 171 -16.39 4.92 14.64
N TYR A 172 -15.46 5.84 14.87
CA TYR A 172 -15.44 6.82 15.97
C TYR A 172 -15.22 6.23 17.38
N THR A 173 -14.85 4.97 17.54
CA THR A 173 -14.44 4.47 18.86
C THR A 173 -13.10 5.08 19.26
N TYR A 174 -13.06 5.75 20.41
CA TYR A 174 -11.85 6.32 20.99
C TYR A 174 -11.95 6.36 22.53
N PRO A 175 -10.94 5.90 23.27
CA PRO A 175 -9.77 5.17 22.77
C PRO A 175 -10.15 3.81 22.20
N SER A 176 -9.32 3.30 21.27
CA SER A 176 -9.46 1.95 20.74
C SER A 176 -9.27 0.89 21.80
N HIS A 177 -9.89 -0.25 21.60
CA HIS A 177 -9.71 -1.41 22.47
C HIS A 177 -8.43 -2.15 22.10
N GLU A 178 -7.67 -2.53 23.12
CA GLU A 178 -6.47 -3.36 22.93
C GLU A 178 -6.81 -4.83 22.76
N ASN A 179 -5.96 -5.57 22.06
CA ASN A 179 -6.04 -7.04 21.91
C ASN A 179 -7.35 -7.53 21.26
N LEU A 180 -7.91 -6.79 20.33
CA LEU A 180 -9.02 -7.27 19.51
C LEU A 180 -8.54 -8.37 18.55
N PRO A 181 -9.43 -9.32 18.18
CA PRO A 181 -9.06 -10.41 17.29
C PRO A 181 -8.87 -9.89 15.86
N ILE A 182 -7.70 -10.12 15.29
CA ILE A 182 -7.50 -9.92 13.86
C ILE A 182 -8.35 -10.92 13.08
N GLN A 183 -8.79 -10.54 11.87
CA GLN A 183 -9.71 -11.36 11.07
C GLN A 183 -9.01 -12.03 9.89
N LYS A 184 -7.95 -11.41 9.40
CA LYS A 184 -7.17 -11.84 8.24
C LYS A 184 -5.70 -11.55 8.45
N SER A 185 -4.85 -12.21 7.69
CA SER A 185 -3.41 -12.01 7.67
C SER A 185 -3.01 -11.39 6.32
N VAL A 186 -2.55 -10.15 6.32
CA VAL A 186 -2.08 -9.49 5.09
C VAL A 186 -0.67 -9.98 4.78
N GLN A 187 -0.51 -10.65 3.64
CA GLN A 187 0.73 -11.27 3.20
C GLN A 187 1.35 -10.58 1.99
N GLU A 188 0.56 -9.76 1.30
CA GLU A 188 1.04 -9.04 0.14
C GLU A 188 0.38 -7.66 0.04
N VAL A 189 1.20 -6.65 -0.29
CA VAL A 189 0.77 -5.31 -0.66
C VAL A 189 1.55 -4.90 -1.89
N LEU A 190 0.87 -4.67 -3.01
CA LEU A 190 1.51 -4.31 -4.27
C LEU A 190 1.48 -2.80 -4.47
N PHE A 191 2.62 -2.18 -4.72
CA PHE A 191 2.73 -0.77 -5.09
C PHE A 191 2.70 -0.65 -6.60
N ILE A 192 1.56 -0.22 -7.14
CA ILE A 192 1.37 -0.11 -8.58
C ILE A 192 2.10 1.14 -9.10
N PRO A 193 3.00 0.99 -10.10
CA PRO A 193 3.78 2.10 -10.62
C PRO A 193 2.95 3.28 -11.09
N GLU A 194 3.48 4.49 -10.84
CA GLU A 194 2.88 5.76 -11.27
C GLU A 194 2.77 5.84 -12.79
N ARG A 195 1.69 6.41 -13.29
CA ARG A 195 1.45 6.69 -14.71
C ARG A 195 2.40 7.76 -15.25
N THR A 196 2.82 7.64 -16.50
CA THR A 196 3.57 8.69 -17.21
C THR A 196 2.68 9.82 -17.73
N GLY A 197 1.38 9.61 -17.80
CA GLY A 197 0.41 10.59 -18.28
C GLY A 197 -1.00 10.03 -18.46
N PRO A 198 -1.92 10.85 -19.01
CA PRO A 198 -3.35 10.54 -19.05
C PRO A 198 -3.76 9.28 -19.82
N LEU A 199 -2.92 8.82 -20.75
CA LEU A 199 -3.22 7.64 -21.59
C LEU A 199 -2.41 6.40 -21.16
N ASP A 200 -1.63 6.50 -20.07
CA ASP A 200 -0.87 5.40 -19.48
C ASP A 200 -1.67 4.81 -18.30
N ASN A 201 -2.70 4.01 -18.63
CA ASN A 201 -3.65 3.48 -17.64
C ASN A 201 -3.54 1.97 -17.45
N ASP A 202 -2.69 1.28 -18.20
CA ASP A 202 -2.67 -0.19 -18.28
C ASP A 202 -2.37 -0.84 -16.92
N ASN A 203 -1.40 -0.31 -16.15
CA ASN A 203 -1.08 -0.82 -14.82
C ASN A 203 -2.27 -0.72 -13.85
N LEU A 204 -3.04 0.39 -13.91
CA LEU A 204 -4.21 0.58 -13.03
C LEU A 204 -5.37 -0.31 -13.46
N LYS A 205 -5.64 -0.39 -14.77
CA LYS A 205 -6.67 -1.28 -15.32
C LYS A 205 -6.37 -2.74 -14.97
N TRP A 206 -5.10 -3.16 -15.15
CA TRP A 206 -4.64 -4.48 -14.73
C TRP A 206 -4.89 -4.73 -13.23
N ALA A 207 -4.56 -3.77 -12.38
CA ALA A 207 -4.74 -3.90 -10.94
C ALA A 207 -6.23 -4.02 -10.56
N ILE A 208 -7.11 -3.24 -11.20
CA ILE A 208 -8.57 -3.31 -10.97
C ILE A 208 -9.12 -4.68 -11.42
N GLU A 209 -8.76 -5.16 -12.61
CA GLU A 209 -9.25 -6.45 -13.13
C GLU A 209 -8.75 -7.65 -12.30
N ASN A 210 -7.51 -7.61 -11.80
CA ASN A 210 -6.90 -8.76 -11.13
C ASN A 210 -7.04 -8.74 -9.60
N TYR A 211 -7.20 -7.56 -8.99
CA TYR A 211 -7.20 -7.39 -7.53
C TYR A 211 -8.43 -6.64 -7.00
N GLY A 212 -9.32 -6.18 -7.86
CA GLY A 212 -10.49 -5.40 -7.44
C GLY A 212 -10.13 -3.94 -7.12
N GLY A 213 -10.65 -3.41 -6.02
CA GLY A 213 -10.45 -2.00 -5.67
C GLY A 213 -8.98 -1.62 -5.46
N VAL A 214 -8.55 -0.51 -6.08
CA VAL A 214 -7.18 0.00 -6.00
C VAL A 214 -7.13 1.25 -5.12
N TYR A 215 -6.34 1.22 -4.04
CA TYR A 215 -5.99 2.43 -3.30
C TYR A 215 -5.32 3.42 -4.25
N SER A 216 -5.80 4.68 -4.29
CA SER A 216 -5.18 5.75 -5.05
C SER A 216 -5.34 7.10 -4.36
N THR A 217 -4.66 8.13 -4.86
CA THR A 217 -4.67 9.46 -4.25
C THR A 217 -4.97 10.55 -5.26
N ILE A 218 -5.59 11.63 -4.79
CA ILE A 218 -5.91 12.83 -5.56
C ILE A 218 -5.64 14.08 -4.72
N TYR A 219 -5.48 15.23 -5.39
CA TYR A 219 -5.68 16.52 -4.74
C TYR A 219 -7.16 16.86 -4.84
N TRP A 220 -7.85 16.99 -3.70
CA TRP A 220 -9.25 17.33 -3.68
C TRP A 220 -9.45 18.84 -3.44
N ASP A 221 -10.16 19.50 -4.36
CA ASP A 221 -10.74 20.83 -4.20
C ASP A 221 -12.18 20.80 -4.73
N SER A 222 -13.12 21.29 -3.93
CA SER A 222 -14.54 21.31 -4.30
C SER A 222 -14.87 22.21 -5.50
N SER A 223 -13.99 23.13 -5.87
CA SER A 223 -14.17 23.98 -7.06
C SER A 223 -13.95 23.24 -8.38
N ASP A 224 -13.27 22.10 -8.34
CA ASP A 224 -12.95 21.26 -9.52
C ASP A 224 -13.95 20.10 -9.70
N TYR A 225 -14.98 20.05 -8.84
CA TYR A 225 -16.01 19.01 -8.82
C TYR A 225 -17.35 19.51 -9.37
N ASP A 226 -17.92 18.78 -10.31
CA ASP A 226 -19.27 18.99 -10.81
C ASP A 226 -20.29 18.17 -10.02
N THR A 227 -21.21 18.84 -9.34
CA THR A 227 -22.21 18.22 -8.45
C THR A 227 -23.38 17.56 -9.19
N GLU A 228 -23.59 17.86 -10.48
CA GLU A 228 -24.67 17.29 -11.27
C GLU A 228 -24.24 15.98 -11.95
N THR A 229 -22.99 15.91 -12.36
CA THR A 229 -22.42 14.78 -13.11
C THR A 229 -21.51 13.90 -12.25
N ALA A 230 -21.15 14.33 -11.04
CA ALA A 230 -20.13 13.74 -10.19
C ALA A 230 -18.73 13.67 -10.85
N GLY A 231 -18.46 14.48 -11.85
CA GLY A 231 -17.17 14.58 -12.54
C GLY A 231 -16.17 15.44 -11.78
N TYR A 232 -14.92 14.97 -11.68
CA TYR A 232 -13.81 15.66 -11.01
C TYR A 232 -12.58 15.76 -11.92
N TYR A 233 -12.02 16.97 -12.02
CA TYR A 233 -10.81 17.22 -12.79
C TYR A 233 -9.99 18.38 -12.18
N TYR A 234 -8.82 18.06 -11.63
CA TYR A 234 -7.84 19.01 -11.12
C TYR A 234 -6.63 19.11 -12.06
N PRO A 235 -6.39 20.24 -12.73
CA PRO A 235 -5.26 20.43 -13.64
C PRO A 235 -4.05 21.09 -12.95
N GLY A 236 -4.05 21.25 -11.62
CA GLY A 236 -3.05 22.01 -10.88
C GLY A 236 -1.75 21.23 -10.60
N ASN A 237 -1.05 21.65 -9.56
CA ASN A 237 0.24 21.07 -9.13
C ASN A 237 0.37 20.98 -7.61
N SER A 238 -0.73 20.99 -6.89
CA SER A 238 -0.72 20.74 -5.46
C SER A 238 -0.60 19.26 -5.19
N LEU A 239 0.08 18.90 -4.11
CA LEU A 239 0.23 17.51 -3.69
C LEU A 239 -1.11 16.89 -3.30
N SER A 240 -1.26 15.61 -3.55
CA SER A 240 -2.42 14.83 -3.11
C SER A 240 -2.73 15.04 -1.64
N ASN A 241 -4.00 15.24 -1.31
CA ASN A 241 -4.49 15.47 0.05
C ASN A 241 -5.60 14.48 0.46
N HIS A 242 -6.07 13.64 -0.47
CA HIS A 242 -7.18 12.71 -0.27
C HIS A 242 -6.87 11.35 -0.88
N ALA A 243 -7.26 10.28 -0.17
CA ALA A 243 -7.17 8.90 -0.66
C ALA A 243 -8.57 8.36 -0.99
N ILE A 244 -8.65 7.60 -2.08
CA ILE A 244 -9.87 7.00 -2.63
C ILE A 244 -9.58 5.57 -3.09
N THR A 245 -10.64 4.83 -3.42
CA THR A 245 -10.50 3.51 -4.05
C THR A 245 -10.96 3.58 -5.49
N LEU A 246 -10.07 3.32 -6.47
CA LEU A 246 -10.46 3.14 -7.86
C LEU A 246 -11.17 1.80 -8.00
N VAL A 247 -12.30 1.80 -8.71
CA VAL A 247 -13.19 0.63 -8.82
C VAL A 247 -13.64 0.36 -10.24
N GLY A 248 -13.08 1.08 -11.21
CA GLY A 248 -13.41 0.94 -12.60
C GLY A 248 -12.92 2.09 -13.45
N TRP A 249 -13.31 2.07 -14.71
CA TRP A 249 -13.00 3.11 -15.69
C TRP A 249 -14.06 3.15 -16.81
N ASP A 250 -14.14 4.29 -17.50
CA ASP A 250 -14.87 4.47 -18.76
C ASP A 250 -14.00 5.32 -19.71
N ASP A 251 -13.46 4.69 -20.75
CA ASP A 251 -12.62 5.35 -21.76
C ASP A 251 -13.37 6.40 -22.59
N ASN A 252 -14.72 6.33 -22.60
CA ASN A 252 -15.61 7.21 -23.36
C ASN A 252 -16.32 8.23 -22.47
N PHE A 253 -15.99 8.34 -21.19
CA PHE A 253 -16.61 9.33 -20.31
C PHE A 253 -16.41 10.73 -20.89
N ASP A 254 -17.52 11.41 -21.21
CA ASP A 254 -17.50 12.67 -21.96
C ASP A 254 -16.86 13.78 -21.13
N ARG A 255 -15.76 14.33 -21.62
CA ARG A 255 -15.05 15.44 -20.99
C ARG A 255 -15.89 16.70 -20.72
N THR A 256 -17.05 16.84 -21.35
CA THR A 256 -17.95 17.98 -21.08
C THR A 256 -18.75 17.83 -19.80
N LEU A 257 -18.66 16.65 -19.13
CA LEU A 257 -19.30 16.36 -17.86
C LEU A 257 -18.44 16.78 -16.64
N PHE A 258 -17.31 17.41 -16.85
CA PHE A 258 -16.48 17.95 -15.75
C PHE A 258 -16.71 19.46 -15.59
N ALA A 259 -16.58 19.98 -14.36
CA ALA A 259 -16.70 21.41 -14.07
C ALA A 259 -15.78 22.28 -14.95
N MET A 260 -14.57 21.78 -15.21
CA MET A 260 -13.63 22.30 -16.20
C MET A 260 -13.36 21.21 -17.23
N THR A 261 -13.51 21.51 -18.52
CA THR A 261 -13.35 20.52 -19.59
C THR A 261 -11.89 20.07 -19.73
N PRO A 262 -11.57 18.77 -19.49
CA PRO A 262 -10.23 18.22 -19.69
C PRO A 262 -9.84 18.20 -21.18
N PRO A 263 -8.55 17.95 -21.51
CA PRO A 263 -8.09 17.84 -22.89
C PRO A 263 -8.70 16.70 -23.71
N GLY A 264 -9.17 15.62 -23.07
CA GLY A 264 -9.77 14.46 -23.73
C GLY A 264 -10.81 13.76 -22.86
N ASP A 265 -11.48 12.78 -23.44
CA ASP A 265 -12.45 11.92 -22.78
C ASP A 265 -11.76 10.87 -21.91
N GLY A 266 -12.55 10.17 -21.09
CA GLY A 266 -12.13 9.08 -20.23
C GLY A 266 -11.98 9.47 -18.75
N ALA A 267 -12.44 8.58 -17.89
CA ALA A 267 -12.41 8.72 -16.45
C ALA A 267 -12.16 7.39 -15.74
N PHE A 268 -11.55 7.46 -14.56
CA PHE A 268 -11.63 6.40 -13.56
C PHE A 268 -12.89 6.57 -12.73
N ILE A 269 -13.50 5.45 -12.32
CA ILE A 269 -14.59 5.39 -11.37
C ILE A 269 -13.98 5.20 -9.98
N ALA A 270 -14.34 6.07 -9.04
CA ALA A 270 -13.78 6.05 -7.70
C ALA A 270 -14.87 5.92 -6.63
N LYS A 271 -14.67 5.00 -5.67
CA LYS A 271 -15.42 4.89 -4.42
C LYS A 271 -14.84 5.89 -3.42
N ASN A 272 -15.67 6.80 -2.93
CA ASN A 272 -15.31 7.77 -1.90
C ASN A 272 -15.75 7.29 -0.50
N SER A 273 -15.33 8.01 0.53
CA SER A 273 -15.62 7.78 1.93
C SER A 273 -16.45 8.92 2.59
N TRP A 274 -17.39 9.49 1.85
CA TRP A 274 -18.24 10.62 2.31
C TRP A 274 -19.74 10.29 2.31
N GLY A 275 -20.05 8.99 2.43
CA GLY A 275 -21.40 8.48 2.51
C GLY A 275 -22.13 8.46 1.16
N THR A 276 -23.24 7.71 1.14
CA THR A 276 -24.04 7.46 -0.08
C THR A 276 -24.85 8.67 -0.58
N LYS A 277 -24.89 9.78 0.17
CA LYS A 277 -25.60 11.00 -0.24
C LYS A 277 -24.71 11.95 -1.03
N TRP A 278 -23.43 11.69 -1.08
CA TRP A 278 -22.45 12.46 -1.83
C TRP A 278 -22.24 11.79 -3.20
N GLY A 279 -21.98 12.60 -4.23
CA GLY A 279 -21.69 12.12 -5.58
C GLY A 279 -22.80 11.24 -6.18
N ASP A 280 -22.39 10.30 -7.03
CA ASP A 280 -23.25 9.25 -7.54
C ASP A 280 -23.31 8.09 -6.53
N SER A 281 -24.18 8.21 -5.53
CA SER A 281 -24.36 7.20 -4.47
C SER A 281 -23.07 6.89 -3.68
N GLY A 282 -22.16 7.87 -3.56
CA GLY A 282 -20.86 7.75 -2.91
C GLY A 282 -19.69 7.52 -3.86
N TYR A 283 -19.96 7.47 -5.15
CA TYR A 283 -18.97 7.35 -6.22
C TYR A 283 -18.82 8.66 -6.98
N PHE A 284 -17.73 8.78 -7.75
CA PHE A 284 -17.47 9.90 -8.64
C PHE A 284 -16.50 9.50 -9.75
N TYR A 285 -16.38 10.37 -10.76
CA TYR A 285 -15.64 10.10 -11.97
C TYR A 285 -14.45 11.05 -12.07
N ILE A 286 -13.24 10.53 -12.09
CA ILE A 286 -12.00 11.31 -12.11
C ILE A 286 -11.42 11.27 -13.51
N SER A 287 -11.27 12.45 -14.15
CA SER A 287 -10.69 12.53 -15.48
C SER A 287 -9.33 11.84 -15.55
N TYR A 288 -9.06 11.12 -16.64
CA TYR A 288 -7.70 10.63 -16.93
C TYR A 288 -6.65 11.74 -16.97
N TYR A 289 -7.07 12.97 -17.22
CA TYR A 289 -6.22 14.16 -17.29
C TYR A 289 -6.03 14.86 -15.94
N ASP A 290 -6.61 14.35 -14.87
CA ASP A 290 -6.34 14.82 -13.50
C ASP A 290 -4.85 14.72 -13.18
N ALA A 291 -4.31 15.74 -12.54
CA ALA A 291 -2.86 15.88 -12.35
C ALA A 291 -2.29 14.91 -11.33
N GLU A 292 -3.09 14.48 -10.34
CA GLU A 292 -2.64 13.66 -9.22
C GLU A 292 -3.12 12.21 -9.28
N ILE A 293 -4.17 11.90 -10.06
CA ILE A 293 -4.67 10.54 -10.15
C ILE A 293 -3.62 9.58 -10.69
N GLY A 294 -3.45 8.45 -10.00
CA GLY A 294 -2.50 7.42 -10.40
C GLY A 294 -1.04 7.72 -10.07
N THR A 295 -0.76 8.70 -9.21
CA THR A 295 0.60 8.99 -8.73
C THR A 295 1.04 8.08 -7.60
N LEU A 296 0.14 7.66 -6.72
CA LEU A 296 0.38 6.71 -5.64
C LEU A 296 -0.74 5.68 -5.58
N ASN A 297 -0.43 4.42 -5.88
CA ASN A 297 -1.42 3.37 -6.01
C ASN A 297 -0.97 2.09 -5.34
N ALA A 298 -1.92 1.36 -4.74
CA ALA A 298 -1.65 0.05 -4.16
C ALA A 298 -2.88 -0.86 -4.16
N VAL A 299 -2.62 -2.16 -4.09
CA VAL A 299 -3.61 -3.18 -3.76
C VAL A 299 -3.15 -3.99 -2.55
N PHE A 300 -4.09 -4.46 -1.75
CA PHE A 300 -3.87 -5.24 -0.55
C PHE A 300 -4.51 -6.60 -0.71
N THR A 301 -3.79 -7.67 -0.35
CA THR A 301 -4.34 -9.03 -0.31
C THR A 301 -4.28 -9.57 1.12
N ALA A 302 -5.11 -10.56 1.42
CA ALA A 302 -5.08 -11.19 2.73
C ALA A 302 -5.43 -12.67 2.65
N GLU A 303 -4.82 -13.42 3.57
CA GLU A 303 -4.96 -14.85 3.74
C GLU A 303 -5.78 -15.20 5.00
N PRO A 304 -6.33 -16.41 5.11
CA PRO A 304 -6.86 -16.94 6.36
C PRO A 304 -5.81 -16.94 7.48
N LEU A 305 -6.25 -16.80 8.73
CA LEU A 305 -5.35 -16.74 9.90
C LEU A 305 -4.60 -18.04 10.19
N ASP A 306 -5.05 -19.15 9.65
CA ASP A 306 -4.42 -20.48 9.83
C ASP A 306 -3.32 -20.76 8.78
N THR A 307 -3.09 -19.85 7.84
CA THR A 307 -1.96 -19.94 6.90
C THR A 307 -0.63 -19.92 7.63
N TYR A 308 -0.47 -18.99 8.59
CA TYR A 308 0.68 -18.92 9.50
C TYR A 308 0.20 -18.64 10.92
N THR A 309 0.86 -19.27 11.91
CA THR A 309 0.42 -19.20 13.32
C THR A 309 1.23 -18.22 14.17
N GLY A 310 2.31 -17.66 13.63
CA GLY A 310 3.19 -16.73 14.33
C GLY A 310 4.05 -15.89 13.38
N ILE A 311 4.53 -14.77 13.89
CA ILE A 311 5.41 -13.85 13.17
C ILE A 311 6.60 -13.47 14.03
N TYR A 312 7.80 -13.46 13.45
CA TYR A 312 9.01 -12.86 14.01
C TYR A 312 9.31 -11.57 13.26
N GLN A 313 9.36 -10.46 13.96
CA GLN A 313 9.55 -9.14 13.36
C GLN A 313 10.28 -8.19 14.31
N TYR A 314 11.20 -7.37 13.78
CA TYR A 314 11.85 -6.28 14.49
C TYR A 314 11.34 -4.89 14.05
N ASP A 315 10.75 -4.79 12.85
CA ASP A 315 10.43 -3.55 12.15
C ASP A 315 8.91 -3.27 12.16
N PRO A 316 8.30 -2.96 13.35
CA PRO A 316 6.83 -2.87 13.47
C PRO A 316 6.22 -1.69 12.71
N LEU A 317 7.01 -0.68 12.33
CA LEU A 317 6.56 0.44 11.50
C LEU A 317 6.89 0.27 10.01
N GLY A 318 7.42 -0.91 9.63
CA GLY A 318 7.65 -1.29 8.26
C GLY A 318 8.76 -0.48 7.57
N GLN A 319 8.61 -0.25 6.29
CA GLN A 319 9.58 0.49 5.50
C GLN A 319 9.44 2.00 5.75
N ILE A 320 10.47 2.62 6.31
CA ILE A 320 10.58 4.07 6.49
C ILE A 320 11.57 4.67 5.49
N GLY A 321 12.51 3.88 5.01
CA GLY A 321 13.48 4.27 4.00
C GLY A 321 14.12 3.08 3.33
N SER A 322 15.14 3.36 2.51
CA SER A 322 15.89 2.33 1.79
C SER A 322 17.37 2.64 1.80
N LEU A 323 18.19 1.59 1.82
CA LEU A 323 19.65 1.64 1.76
C LEU A 323 20.18 0.92 0.53
N GLY A 324 21.33 1.34 0.07
CA GLY A 324 22.04 0.69 -1.03
C GLY A 324 23.50 1.08 -1.11
N TYR A 325 24.16 0.63 -2.15
CA TYR A 325 25.57 0.89 -2.41
C TYR A 325 25.71 1.52 -3.79
N SER A 326 26.34 2.68 -3.87
CA SER A 326 26.52 3.41 -5.14
C SER A 326 27.09 2.51 -6.25
N GLY A 327 26.41 2.48 -7.39
CA GLY A 327 26.76 1.64 -8.53
C GLY A 327 26.41 0.16 -8.39
N SER A 328 25.58 -0.22 -7.42
CA SER A 328 25.09 -1.60 -7.25
C SER A 328 23.58 -1.63 -7.08
N THR A 329 22.91 -2.49 -7.84
CA THR A 329 21.49 -2.81 -7.65
C THR A 329 21.28 -4.07 -6.79
N ALA A 330 22.38 -4.63 -6.22
CA ALA A 330 22.33 -5.83 -5.40
C ALA A 330 22.87 -5.55 -3.99
N ALA A 331 22.15 -6.01 -2.98
CA ALA A 331 22.57 -5.92 -1.59
C ALA A 331 22.05 -7.10 -0.77
N TRP A 332 22.62 -7.24 0.44
CA TRP A 332 22.27 -8.27 1.41
C TRP A 332 21.81 -7.61 2.71
N PHE A 333 20.76 -8.16 3.31
CA PHE A 333 20.31 -7.77 4.63
C PHE A 333 19.86 -9.01 5.42
N ALA A 334 19.80 -8.91 6.74
CA ALA A 334 19.49 -10.04 7.58
C ALA A 334 18.95 -9.62 8.93
N ASN A 335 18.08 -10.49 9.49
CA ASN A 335 17.66 -10.45 10.88
C ASN A 335 17.99 -11.77 11.56
N VAL A 336 18.30 -11.71 12.86
CA VAL A 336 18.57 -12.87 13.70
C VAL A 336 17.51 -12.95 14.79
N PHE A 337 16.85 -14.09 14.92
CA PHE A 337 15.75 -14.34 15.84
C PHE A 337 16.08 -15.51 16.78
N THR A 338 15.26 -15.64 17.82
CA THR A 338 15.23 -16.80 18.69
C THR A 338 13.85 -17.42 18.64
N ALA A 339 13.77 -18.68 18.27
CA ALA A 339 12.50 -19.43 18.19
C ALA A 339 11.86 -19.52 19.59
N GLY A 340 10.54 -19.45 19.64
CA GLY A 340 9.76 -19.64 20.85
C GLY A 340 9.70 -21.09 21.26
N ASP A 341 8.60 -21.73 21.00
CA ASP A 341 8.43 -23.19 21.15
C ASP A 341 8.96 -23.93 19.91
N GLY A 342 8.93 -25.25 19.89
CA GLY A 342 9.29 -26.03 18.70
C GLY A 342 8.27 -25.76 17.58
N GLU A 343 8.75 -25.24 16.44
CA GLU A 343 7.91 -24.74 15.35
C GLU A 343 8.63 -24.87 13.99
N ASP A 344 7.89 -24.73 12.91
CA ASP A 344 8.43 -24.73 11.55
C ASP A 344 8.43 -23.33 10.98
N LEU A 345 9.60 -22.79 10.59
CA LEU A 345 9.70 -21.58 9.80
C LEU A 345 9.28 -21.90 8.35
N SER A 346 8.16 -21.38 7.91
CA SER A 346 7.53 -21.75 6.64
C SER A 346 7.67 -20.67 5.57
N ALA A 347 7.76 -19.40 5.95
CA ALA A 347 7.78 -18.28 5.01
C ALA A 347 8.64 -17.10 5.51
N VAL A 348 8.96 -16.18 4.60
CA VAL A 348 9.70 -14.94 4.89
C VAL A 348 9.01 -13.76 4.22
N GLY A 349 8.69 -12.71 5.02
CA GLY A 349 8.16 -11.45 4.52
C GLY A 349 9.26 -10.40 4.35
N PHE A 350 9.21 -9.65 3.24
CA PHE A 350 10.11 -8.52 2.97
C PHE A 350 9.51 -7.56 1.94
N TYR A 351 10.04 -6.33 1.90
CA TYR A 351 9.69 -5.38 0.84
C TYR A 351 10.61 -5.54 -0.37
N THR A 352 10.06 -5.29 -1.56
CA THR A 352 10.81 -5.07 -2.80
C THR A 352 10.60 -3.64 -3.27
N ASN A 353 11.66 -3.00 -3.77
CA ASN A 353 11.65 -1.58 -4.12
C ASN A 353 11.59 -1.33 -5.63
N ASP A 354 11.65 -2.35 -6.47
CA ASP A 354 11.64 -2.18 -7.93
C ASP A 354 10.83 -3.28 -8.60
N VAL A 355 10.40 -3.02 -9.84
CA VAL A 355 9.76 -4.03 -10.68
C VAL A 355 10.74 -5.15 -11.00
N ASP A 356 10.23 -6.37 -11.20
CA ASP A 356 11.01 -7.56 -11.58
C ASP A 356 12.24 -7.79 -10.68
N SER A 357 12.09 -7.52 -9.37
CA SER A 357 13.16 -7.72 -8.38
C SER A 357 13.43 -9.20 -8.16
N HIS A 358 14.70 -9.60 -8.22
CA HIS A 358 15.13 -10.97 -7.92
C HIS A 358 15.57 -11.08 -6.46
N TYR A 359 15.14 -12.15 -5.78
CA TYR A 359 15.51 -12.42 -4.40
C TYR A 359 16.13 -13.81 -4.23
N GLU A 360 17.03 -13.91 -3.25
CA GLU A 360 17.55 -15.17 -2.71
C GLU A 360 17.44 -15.10 -1.18
N VAL A 361 16.68 -16.02 -0.56
CA VAL A 361 16.51 -16.15 0.89
C VAL A 361 17.33 -17.33 1.38
N PHE A 362 18.11 -17.12 2.44
CA PHE A 362 18.93 -18.14 3.07
C PHE A 362 18.59 -18.22 4.56
N ILE A 363 18.26 -19.40 5.05
CA ILE A 363 17.99 -19.64 6.47
C ILE A 363 19.19 -20.35 7.09
N TYR A 364 19.70 -19.80 8.19
CA TYR A 364 20.73 -20.42 9.00
C TYR A 364 20.20 -20.72 10.41
N THR A 365 20.50 -21.88 10.95
CA THR A 365 20.28 -22.21 12.35
C THR A 365 21.58 -22.05 13.13
N ASP A 366 21.49 -21.59 14.39
CA ASP A 366 22.63 -21.37 15.29
C ASP A 366 23.76 -20.54 14.65
N PRO A 367 23.48 -19.33 14.14
CA PRO A 367 24.49 -18.48 13.51
C PRO A 367 25.61 -18.13 14.52
N THR A 368 26.86 -18.15 14.07
CA THR A 368 28.05 -17.96 14.93
C THR A 368 28.95 -16.81 14.50
N SER A 369 28.74 -16.27 13.30
CA SER A 369 29.49 -15.14 12.73
C SER A 369 28.52 -14.17 12.07
N GLY A 370 27.99 -13.23 12.86
CA GLY A 370 26.86 -12.42 12.43
C GLY A 370 25.67 -13.32 12.11
N PRO A 371 24.97 -13.10 10.95
CA PRO A 371 23.78 -13.88 10.58
C PRO A 371 24.09 -15.24 9.92
N ILE A 372 25.36 -15.66 9.83
CA ILE A 372 25.77 -16.88 9.14
C ILE A 372 26.57 -17.81 10.04
N ASN A 373 26.78 -19.05 9.57
CA ASN A 373 27.72 -20.01 10.17
C ASN A 373 28.50 -20.76 9.09
N SER A 374 29.52 -21.51 9.51
CA SER A 374 30.39 -22.28 8.59
C SER A 374 29.74 -23.52 7.98
N ALA A 375 28.60 -23.98 8.49
CA ALA A 375 27.87 -25.13 7.96
C ALA A 375 27.08 -24.79 6.68
N GLY A 376 26.84 -23.49 6.45
CA GLY A 376 26.02 -23.01 5.37
C GLY A 376 24.51 -22.92 5.73
N PRO A 377 23.67 -22.42 4.82
CA PRO A 377 22.24 -22.34 5.04
C PRO A 377 21.58 -23.73 5.07
N VAL A 378 20.55 -23.87 5.90
CA VAL A 378 19.75 -25.11 5.99
C VAL A 378 18.59 -25.11 4.99
N SER A 379 18.17 -23.94 4.53
CA SER A 379 17.19 -23.77 3.44
C SER A 379 17.57 -22.58 2.57
N THR A 380 17.28 -22.68 1.27
CA THR A 380 17.46 -21.59 0.30
C THR A 380 16.25 -21.55 -0.62
N THR A 381 15.69 -20.34 -0.79
CA THR A 381 14.57 -20.09 -1.68
C THR A 381 14.92 -18.89 -2.55
N SER A 382 14.57 -18.92 -3.83
CA SER A 382 14.82 -17.78 -4.74
C SER A 382 13.68 -17.63 -5.73
N GLY A 383 13.50 -16.42 -6.23
CA GLY A 383 12.48 -16.10 -7.22
C GLY A 383 12.61 -14.69 -7.75
N THR A 384 11.62 -14.29 -8.54
CA THR A 384 11.47 -12.93 -9.05
C THR A 384 10.08 -12.43 -8.69
N ILE A 385 10.00 -11.20 -8.17
CA ILE A 385 8.78 -10.52 -7.83
C ILE A 385 8.57 -9.40 -8.86
N ALA A 386 7.47 -9.48 -9.60
CA ALA A 386 7.21 -8.58 -10.71
C ALA A 386 6.81 -7.17 -10.25
N VAL A 387 5.91 -7.05 -9.28
CA VAL A 387 5.39 -5.78 -8.78
C VAL A 387 6.07 -5.42 -7.46
N PRO A 388 6.59 -4.20 -7.27
CA PRO A 388 7.18 -3.80 -5.99
C PRO A 388 6.13 -3.77 -4.88
N GLY A 389 6.58 -3.95 -3.63
CA GLY A 389 5.68 -3.95 -2.49
C GLY A 389 6.18 -4.76 -1.31
N TYR A 390 5.27 -5.13 -0.41
CA TYR A 390 5.52 -6.12 0.63
C TYR A 390 5.05 -7.49 0.16
N HIS A 391 5.89 -8.50 0.35
CA HIS A 391 5.61 -9.86 -0.10
C HIS A 391 6.02 -10.87 0.95
N THR A 392 5.20 -11.89 1.14
CA THR A 392 5.54 -13.09 1.90
C THR A 392 5.80 -14.23 0.92
N VAL A 393 6.96 -14.85 1.00
CA VAL A 393 7.37 -15.96 0.14
C VAL A 393 7.56 -17.23 0.94
N ASP A 394 6.93 -18.30 0.50
CA ASP A 394 7.09 -19.61 1.11
C ASP A 394 8.52 -20.14 0.92
N LEU A 395 9.06 -20.75 1.96
CA LEU A 395 10.32 -21.46 1.84
C LEU A 395 10.13 -22.72 1.02
N SER A 396 11.06 -22.96 0.06
CA SER A 396 11.06 -24.19 -0.74
C SER A 396 11.09 -25.46 0.13
N THR A 397 11.64 -25.34 1.34
CA THR A 397 11.62 -26.37 2.38
C THR A 397 11.50 -25.67 3.73
N PRO A 398 10.40 -25.88 4.47
CA PRO A 398 10.26 -25.39 5.83
C PRO A 398 11.40 -25.86 6.73
N VAL A 399 11.76 -25.02 7.71
CA VAL A 399 12.87 -25.30 8.63
C VAL A 399 12.34 -25.53 10.04
N ALA A 400 12.48 -26.77 10.52
CA ALA A 400 12.13 -27.10 11.89
C ALA A 400 13.08 -26.41 12.87
N LEU A 401 12.52 -25.64 13.81
CA LEU A 401 13.24 -24.90 14.84
C LEU A 401 12.94 -25.49 16.22
N GLY A 402 14.00 -25.74 16.99
CA GLY A 402 13.85 -26.14 18.39
C GLY A 402 13.51 -24.95 19.29
N ALA A 403 12.85 -25.21 20.42
CA ALA A 403 12.55 -24.18 21.41
C ALA A 403 13.82 -23.44 21.86
N GLY A 404 13.82 -22.12 21.79
CA GLY A 404 14.96 -21.25 22.11
C GLY A 404 16.12 -21.32 21.11
N GLN A 405 15.95 -21.97 19.96
CA GLN A 405 17.00 -22.04 18.93
C GLN A 405 17.16 -20.69 18.25
N SER A 406 18.40 -20.25 18.10
CA SER A 406 18.70 -19.05 17.30
C SER A 406 18.67 -19.40 15.82
N PHE A 407 18.07 -18.52 15.02
CA PHE A 407 18.07 -18.63 13.56
C PHE A 407 18.20 -17.25 12.91
N SER A 408 18.66 -17.23 11.67
CA SER A 408 18.69 -16.00 10.89
C SER A 408 18.04 -16.19 9.54
N VAL A 409 17.42 -15.09 9.10
CA VAL A 409 16.92 -14.91 7.74
C VAL A 409 17.85 -13.94 7.04
N VAL A 410 18.52 -14.40 5.98
CA VAL A 410 19.40 -13.56 5.16
C VAL A 410 18.77 -13.44 3.77
N VAL A 411 18.57 -12.21 3.33
CA VAL A 411 18.00 -11.92 2.01
C VAL A 411 19.03 -11.22 1.16
N LYS A 412 19.25 -11.73 -0.06
CA LYS A 412 19.92 -11.00 -1.12
C LYS A 412 18.85 -10.47 -2.06
N MET A 413 18.83 -9.18 -2.24
CA MET A 413 17.92 -8.51 -3.16
C MET A 413 18.71 -7.95 -4.34
N ILE A 414 18.16 -8.13 -5.55
CA ILE A 414 18.68 -7.57 -6.79
C ILE A 414 17.51 -6.86 -7.48
N THR A 415 17.57 -5.55 -7.52
CA THR A 415 16.62 -4.70 -8.24
C THR A 415 17.03 -4.54 -9.69
N THR A 416 16.10 -4.14 -10.55
CA THR A 416 16.39 -3.95 -11.98
C THR A 416 17.29 -2.75 -12.24
N GLU A 417 16.96 -1.61 -11.62
CA GLU A 417 17.69 -0.34 -11.83
C GLU A 417 17.89 0.47 -10.55
N TYR A 418 17.12 0.20 -9.49
CA TYR A 418 17.13 1.01 -8.27
C TYR A 418 18.31 0.65 -7.37
N GLU A 419 19.19 1.59 -7.06
CA GLU A 419 20.42 1.36 -6.28
C GLU A 419 20.22 1.25 -4.76
N TYR A 420 18.96 1.25 -4.26
CA TYR A 420 18.65 1.15 -2.82
C TYR A 420 17.75 -0.06 -2.52
N PRO A 421 18.25 -1.29 -2.70
CA PRO A 421 17.44 -2.49 -2.59
C PRO A 421 17.11 -2.93 -1.16
N ILE A 422 17.70 -2.31 -0.12
CA ILE A 422 17.49 -2.70 1.29
C ILE A 422 16.41 -1.83 1.91
N PRO A 423 15.19 -2.34 2.14
CA PRO A 423 14.19 -1.63 2.94
C PRO A 423 14.61 -1.63 4.41
N TYR A 424 14.39 -0.54 5.13
CA TYR A 424 14.68 -0.49 6.55
C TYR A 424 13.75 0.45 7.31
N GLU A 425 13.60 0.17 8.61
CA GLU A 425 12.90 1.00 9.56
C GLU A 425 13.92 1.89 10.29
N TYR A 426 13.59 3.17 10.50
CA TYR A 426 14.39 4.06 11.34
C TYR A 426 13.53 5.15 11.95
N PRO A 427 13.95 5.73 13.10
CA PRO A 427 13.17 6.76 13.78
C PRO A 427 13.26 8.11 13.06
N ILE A 428 12.10 8.67 12.71
CA ILE A 428 11.93 10.06 12.28
C ILE A 428 11.09 10.75 13.36
N SER A 429 11.65 11.79 13.99
CA SER A 429 10.93 12.58 15.00
C SER A 429 9.65 13.19 14.42
N GLY A 430 8.53 12.97 15.10
CA GLY A 430 7.21 13.43 14.65
C GLY A 430 6.56 12.59 13.55
N TYR A 431 7.13 11.41 13.23
CA TYR A 431 6.53 10.44 12.32
C TYR A 431 6.66 9.01 12.84
N SER A 432 7.87 8.52 13.02
CA SER A 432 8.16 7.13 13.39
C SER A 432 9.10 7.01 14.58
N SER A 433 8.95 7.85 15.62
CA SER A 433 9.86 7.89 16.77
C SER A 433 9.96 6.56 17.52
N ALA A 434 8.97 5.68 17.41
CA ALA A 434 8.96 4.36 18.03
C ALA A 434 9.74 3.30 17.22
N ALA A 435 10.22 3.63 16.01
CA ALA A 435 11.00 2.73 15.17
C ALA A 435 12.26 2.25 15.91
N ARG A 436 12.62 1.01 15.67
CA ARG A 436 13.79 0.37 16.28
C ARG A 436 14.86 0.26 15.18
N ALA A 437 15.85 1.14 15.25
CA ALA A 437 17.00 1.09 14.35
C ALA A 437 18.00 -0.03 14.74
#